data_037a353f69de47812ffcc3ca0ca0372c
#
_entry.id   037a353f69de47812ffcc3ca0ca0372c
#
_cell.length_a   1.000
_cell.length_b   1.000
_cell.length_c   1.000
_cell.angle_alpha   90.00
_cell.angle_beta   90.00
_cell.angle_gamma   90.00
#
_symmetry.space_group_name_H-M   'P 1'
#
loop_
_entity.id
_entity.type
_entity.pdbx_description
1 polymer ?
#
loop_
_entity_poly.entity_id
_entity_poly.type
_entity_poly.pdbx_seq_one_letter_code
_entity_poly.pdbx_strand_id
1 'polypeptide(L)'
;MHFALTEEQRMIQQLAREFAQQEVAPLSAKHDREQSFPLPVHAKALELGLLNIAMPAEFGGAGLGALEVALVTEQLCRACLGIGTALCVNALAAEPILLAGTSEQKQAWLPRLAAGEFASFALTEPGAGSDAAGIRSTATREGDDYVLNGSKMWISNASLASFFVVFAKTDPAAGHKGISAFIVERNSPGLTVGEPLGKLGQRAAPTCEVFFDGVRVPAQQRLGAEGEGFAIAMRTFDQSRPMVAAFGLGLVQCCIDEALPYATERKSMGQRLIDHQAVAHHLAEMQIRLEASRLLTYQSAWLADQGQRNTLQASVAKAYSSDAAMWAATQAIQVLGGMGYSTEYPVEKLFRDAKVLQIYEGTSEIQRSIIAREMERGMASGA
;
A
#
# COMPACT_ATOMS: atom_id res chain seq x y z
N MET A 1 -0.06 -14.69 25.12
CA MET A 1 -0.29 -14.23 23.74
C MET A 1 -1.71 -14.65 23.38
N HIS A 2 -2.58 -13.72 23.05
CA HIS A 2 -3.94 -14.00 22.57
C HIS A 2 -3.97 -13.85 21.06
N PHE A 3 -4.36 -14.91 20.35
CA PHE A 3 -4.52 -14.90 18.90
C PHE A 3 -5.95 -14.49 18.46
N ALA A 4 -6.90 -14.46 19.42
CA ALA A 4 -8.27 -14.07 19.11
C ALA A 4 -8.39 -12.55 19.01
N LEU A 5 -9.05 -12.11 17.96
CA LEU A 5 -9.42 -10.71 17.81
C LEU A 5 -10.39 -10.27 18.91
N THR A 6 -10.32 -9.01 19.33
CA THR A 6 -11.33 -8.41 20.21
C THR A 6 -12.68 -8.33 19.52
N GLU A 7 -13.72 -8.00 20.27
CA GLU A 7 -15.06 -7.82 19.69
C GLU A 7 -15.06 -6.65 18.70
N GLU A 8 -14.45 -5.52 19.04
CA GLU A 8 -14.32 -4.35 18.17
C GLU A 8 -13.54 -4.66 16.89
N GLN A 9 -12.44 -5.42 17.00
CA GLN A 9 -11.66 -5.84 15.84
C GLN A 9 -12.48 -6.75 14.91
N ARG A 10 -13.28 -7.66 15.46
CA ARG A 10 -14.19 -8.47 14.66
C ARG A 10 -15.28 -7.65 13.99
N MET A 11 -15.84 -6.66 14.70
CA MET A 11 -16.86 -5.78 14.15
C MET A 11 -16.34 -4.96 12.97
N ILE A 12 -15.18 -4.31 13.09
CA ILE A 12 -14.62 -3.52 11.98
C ILE A 12 -14.21 -4.40 10.80
N GLN A 13 -13.65 -5.59 11.05
CA GLN A 13 -13.34 -6.56 10.00
C GLN A 13 -14.60 -7.01 9.26
N GLN A 14 -15.69 -7.29 9.99
CA GLN A 14 -16.96 -7.69 9.39
C GLN A 14 -17.58 -6.55 8.58
N LEU A 15 -17.59 -5.33 9.10
CA LEU A 15 -18.06 -4.14 8.38
C LEU A 15 -17.28 -3.95 7.07
N ALA A 16 -15.95 -4.06 7.13
CA ALA A 16 -15.10 -3.95 5.95
C ALA A 16 -15.39 -5.08 4.93
N ARG A 17 -15.64 -6.31 5.40
CA ARG A 17 -16.00 -7.45 4.55
C ARG A 17 -17.33 -7.22 3.83
N GLU A 18 -18.36 -6.81 4.55
CA GLU A 18 -19.68 -6.55 3.98
C GLU A 18 -19.62 -5.42 2.95
N PHE A 19 -18.98 -4.33 3.28
CA PHE A 19 -18.73 -3.23 2.35
C PHE A 19 -17.96 -3.71 1.11
N ALA A 20 -16.88 -4.46 1.29
CA ALA A 20 -16.06 -4.94 0.19
C ALA A 20 -16.84 -5.86 -0.76
N GLN A 21 -17.68 -6.75 -0.21
CA GLN A 21 -18.51 -7.67 -1.00
C GLN A 21 -19.63 -6.94 -1.75
N GLN A 22 -20.26 -5.95 -1.12
CA GLN A 22 -21.43 -5.27 -1.70
C GLN A 22 -21.05 -4.13 -2.64
N GLU A 23 -20.00 -3.37 -2.34
CA GLU A 23 -19.65 -2.15 -3.05
C GLU A 23 -18.39 -2.23 -3.90
N VAL A 24 -17.42 -3.10 -3.55
CA VAL A 24 -16.13 -3.20 -4.26
C VAL A 24 -16.11 -4.34 -5.24
N ALA A 25 -16.46 -5.56 -4.82
CA ALA A 25 -16.37 -6.76 -5.65
C ALA A 25 -17.15 -6.65 -6.98
N PRO A 26 -18.40 -6.14 -7.02
CA PRO A 26 -19.16 -6.02 -8.27
C PRO A 26 -18.53 -5.08 -9.30
N LEU A 27 -17.67 -4.17 -8.85
CA LEU A 27 -17.02 -3.17 -9.69
C LEU A 27 -15.63 -3.57 -10.19
N SER A 28 -15.06 -4.63 -9.58
CA SER A 28 -13.67 -5.05 -9.79
C SER A 28 -13.30 -5.25 -11.26
N ALA A 29 -14.07 -6.07 -12.00
CA ALA A 29 -13.80 -6.39 -13.40
C ALA A 29 -13.99 -5.18 -14.34
N LYS A 30 -15.00 -4.35 -14.06
CA LYS A 30 -15.27 -3.13 -14.84
C LYS A 30 -14.11 -2.15 -14.75
N HIS A 31 -13.71 -1.79 -13.52
CA HIS A 31 -12.68 -0.77 -13.28
C HIS A 31 -11.27 -1.24 -13.64
N ASP A 32 -11.01 -2.56 -13.62
CA ASP A 32 -9.78 -3.11 -14.18
C ASP A 32 -9.71 -2.91 -15.71
N ARG A 33 -10.80 -3.21 -16.44
CA ARG A 33 -10.84 -3.02 -17.91
C ARG A 33 -10.77 -1.54 -18.30
N GLU A 34 -11.51 -0.69 -17.60
CA GLU A 34 -11.59 0.76 -17.88
C GLU A 34 -10.38 1.53 -17.36
N GLN A 35 -9.53 0.89 -16.54
CA GLN A 35 -8.39 1.51 -15.86
C GLN A 35 -8.82 2.77 -15.09
N SER A 36 -9.96 2.71 -14.40
CA SER A 36 -10.59 3.82 -13.70
C SER A 36 -10.86 3.51 -12.24
N PHE A 37 -10.91 4.54 -11.39
CA PHE A 37 -11.21 4.41 -9.97
C PHE A 37 -12.67 4.80 -9.69
N PRO A 38 -13.44 3.99 -8.92
CA PRO A 38 -14.83 4.29 -8.60
C PRO A 38 -14.93 5.30 -7.43
N LEU A 39 -14.92 6.60 -7.72
CA LEU A 39 -15.06 7.66 -6.70
C LEU A 39 -16.24 7.48 -5.74
N PRO A 40 -17.45 7.02 -6.15
CA PRO A 40 -18.54 6.77 -5.21
C PRO A 40 -18.20 5.73 -4.13
N VAL A 41 -17.35 4.75 -4.43
CA VAL A 41 -16.91 3.75 -3.44
C VAL A 41 -16.04 4.39 -2.37
N HIS A 42 -15.17 5.35 -2.76
CA HIS A 42 -14.37 6.10 -1.80
C HIS A 42 -15.25 6.91 -0.81
N ALA A 43 -16.26 7.62 -1.32
CA ALA A 43 -17.17 8.39 -0.48
C ALA A 43 -17.92 7.50 0.54
N LYS A 44 -18.42 6.33 0.09
CA LYS A 44 -19.09 5.38 0.99
C LYS A 44 -18.11 4.76 2.02
N ALA A 45 -16.90 4.41 1.61
CA ALA A 45 -15.89 3.89 2.54
C ALA A 45 -15.52 4.92 3.62
N LEU A 46 -15.44 6.18 3.22
CA LEU A 46 -15.19 7.29 4.15
C LEU A 46 -16.33 7.46 5.14
N GLU A 47 -17.59 7.48 4.67
CA GLU A 47 -18.79 7.60 5.51
C GLU A 47 -18.88 6.47 6.55
N LEU A 48 -18.44 5.24 6.18
CA LEU A 48 -18.43 4.09 7.07
C LEU A 48 -17.20 4.05 8.00
N GLY A 49 -16.29 5.04 7.95
CA GLY A 49 -15.06 5.06 8.76
C GLY A 49 -14.03 3.99 8.38
N LEU A 50 -14.09 3.45 7.17
CA LEU A 50 -13.16 2.45 6.67
C LEU A 50 -11.88 3.04 6.05
N LEU A 51 -11.78 4.39 6.01
CA LEU A 51 -10.60 5.13 5.58
C LEU A 51 -10.04 5.95 6.74
N ASN A 52 -8.78 6.36 6.63
CA ASN A 52 -8.10 7.17 7.65
C ASN A 52 -8.12 6.52 9.06
N ILE A 53 -8.09 5.18 9.12
CA ILE A 53 -8.31 4.37 10.32
C ILE A 53 -7.30 4.71 11.42
N ALA A 54 -6.00 4.80 11.06
CA ALA A 54 -4.92 5.11 12.00
C ALA A 54 -4.75 6.61 12.30
N MET A 55 -5.42 7.48 11.54
CA MET A 55 -5.33 8.92 11.78
C MET A 55 -6.02 9.28 13.10
N PRO A 56 -5.40 10.10 13.97
CA PRO A 56 -5.98 10.50 15.25
C PRO A 56 -7.37 11.16 15.10
N ALA A 57 -8.24 10.91 16.08
CA ALA A 57 -9.62 11.41 16.08
C ALA A 57 -9.68 12.95 16.07
N GLU A 58 -8.70 13.63 16.64
CA GLU A 58 -8.59 15.10 16.64
C GLU A 58 -8.45 15.69 15.23
N PHE A 59 -8.02 14.87 14.24
CA PHE A 59 -7.93 15.25 12.82
C PHE A 59 -9.05 14.62 11.97
N GLY A 60 -10.05 13.98 12.62
CA GLY A 60 -11.18 13.36 11.95
C GLY A 60 -10.98 11.91 11.50
N GLY A 61 -9.91 11.25 11.95
CA GLY A 61 -9.70 9.81 11.75
C GLY A 61 -10.39 8.95 12.81
N ALA A 62 -10.24 7.64 12.72
CA ALA A 62 -10.81 6.71 13.72
C ALA A 62 -9.89 6.53 14.95
N GLY A 63 -8.63 6.89 14.89
CA GLY A 63 -7.67 6.76 15.99
C GLY A 63 -7.37 5.32 16.38
N LEU A 64 -7.55 4.36 15.45
CA LEU A 64 -7.32 2.94 15.65
C LEU A 64 -5.87 2.56 15.31
N GLY A 65 -5.48 1.32 15.61
CA GLY A 65 -4.13 0.85 15.41
C GLY A 65 -3.82 0.30 14.01
N ALA A 66 -2.55 -0.05 13.80
CA ALA A 66 -2.07 -0.68 12.58
C ALA A 66 -2.69 -2.08 12.37
N LEU A 67 -3.07 -2.76 13.44
CA LEU A 67 -3.76 -4.05 13.34
C LEU A 67 -5.15 -3.87 12.72
N GLU A 68 -5.94 -2.89 13.13
CA GLU A 68 -7.25 -2.58 12.54
C GLU A 68 -7.10 -2.13 11.09
N VAL A 69 -6.07 -1.33 10.76
CA VAL A 69 -5.72 -1.01 9.37
C VAL A 69 -5.50 -2.28 8.55
N ALA A 70 -4.73 -3.24 9.06
CA ALA A 70 -4.48 -4.50 8.37
C ALA A 70 -5.76 -5.34 8.18
N LEU A 71 -6.62 -5.42 9.21
CA LEU A 71 -7.90 -6.13 9.16
C LEU A 71 -8.85 -5.59 8.08
N VAL A 72 -9.00 -4.26 8.02
CA VAL A 72 -9.83 -3.61 7.00
C VAL A 72 -9.22 -3.77 5.61
N THR A 73 -7.94 -3.51 5.48
CA THR A 73 -7.20 -3.60 4.23
C THR A 73 -7.27 -5.00 3.61
N GLU A 74 -7.14 -6.05 4.41
CA GLU A 74 -7.30 -7.45 3.96
C GLU A 74 -8.65 -7.65 3.28
N GLN A 75 -9.75 -7.15 3.85
CA GLN A 75 -11.09 -7.34 3.29
C GLN A 75 -11.32 -6.52 2.01
N LEU A 76 -10.86 -5.26 1.97
CA LEU A 76 -10.95 -4.41 0.78
C LEU A 76 -10.19 -5.02 -0.40
N CYS A 77 -8.97 -5.49 -0.15
CA CYS A 77 -8.11 -6.09 -1.16
C CYS A 77 -8.53 -7.50 -1.57
N ARG A 78 -9.24 -8.25 -0.71
CA ARG A 78 -9.92 -9.51 -1.05
C ARG A 78 -10.97 -9.30 -2.15
N ALA A 79 -11.72 -8.20 -2.10
CA ALA A 79 -12.72 -7.90 -3.12
C ALA A 79 -12.11 -7.38 -4.43
N CYS A 80 -11.12 -6.50 -4.34
CA CYS A 80 -10.36 -5.99 -5.49
C CYS A 80 -9.06 -5.33 -5.04
N LEU A 81 -7.91 -5.91 -5.41
CA LEU A 81 -6.62 -5.36 -5.00
C LEU A 81 -6.42 -3.94 -5.55
N GLY A 82 -6.80 -3.66 -6.80
CA GLY A 82 -6.62 -2.32 -7.38
C GLY A 82 -7.46 -1.23 -6.69
N ILE A 83 -8.75 -1.49 -6.46
CA ILE A 83 -9.63 -0.55 -5.75
C ILE A 83 -9.18 -0.43 -4.29
N GLY A 84 -8.91 -1.55 -3.61
CA GLY A 84 -8.45 -1.58 -2.21
C GLY A 84 -7.17 -0.78 -2.03
N THR A 85 -6.18 -0.95 -2.92
CA THR A 85 -4.93 -0.16 -2.88
C THR A 85 -5.23 1.35 -3.01
N ALA A 86 -6.07 1.75 -3.97
CA ALA A 86 -6.39 3.17 -4.17
C ALA A 86 -7.14 3.78 -2.97
N LEU A 87 -7.98 2.99 -2.29
CA LEU A 87 -8.66 3.41 -1.06
C LEU A 87 -7.69 3.62 0.10
N CYS A 88 -6.69 2.74 0.25
CA CYS A 88 -5.78 2.74 1.39
C CYS A 88 -4.58 3.70 1.24
N VAL A 89 -4.20 4.08 0.01
CA VAL A 89 -2.91 4.74 -0.24
C VAL A 89 -2.81 6.18 0.29
N ASN A 90 -3.94 6.84 0.63
CA ASN A 90 -3.91 8.13 1.31
C ASN A 90 -3.14 8.06 2.65
N ALA A 91 -3.19 6.93 3.35
CA ALA A 91 -2.45 6.71 4.59
C ALA A 91 -0.93 6.89 4.40
N LEU A 92 -0.39 6.50 3.22
CA LEU A 92 1.02 6.68 2.91
C LEU A 92 1.44 8.17 2.82
N ALA A 93 0.53 9.04 2.36
CA ALA A 93 0.78 10.49 2.33
C ALA A 93 0.53 11.16 3.68
N ALA A 94 -0.40 10.65 4.49
CA ALA A 94 -0.68 11.14 5.83
C ALA A 94 0.48 10.87 6.80
N GLU A 95 1.12 9.71 6.69
CA GLU A 95 2.14 9.24 7.64
C GLU A 95 3.34 10.21 7.81
N PRO A 96 3.98 10.76 6.76
CA PRO A 96 5.03 11.76 6.93
C PRO A 96 4.57 13.01 7.70
N ILE A 97 3.31 13.42 7.52
CA ILE A 97 2.73 14.57 8.21
C ILE A 97 2.53 14.23 9.70
N LEU A 98 2.04 13.02 10.01
CA LEU A 98 1.91 12.53 11.38
C LEU A 98 3.26 12.41 12.08
N LEU A 99 4.29 11.90 11.38
CA LEU A 99 5.62 11.65 11.93
C LEU A 99 6.45 12.92 12.15
N ALA A 100 6.34 13.90 11.26
CA ALA A 100 7.29 15.02 11.20
C ALA A 100 6.63 16.39 11.03
N GLY A 101 5.32 16.47 10.89
CA GLY A 101 4.59 17.73 10.80
C GLY A 101 4.52 18.46 12.14
N THR A 102 4.56 19.80 12.10
CA THR A 102 4.22 20.63 13.27
C THR A 102 2.73 20.50 13.61
N SER A 103 2.31 20.99 14.77
CA SER A 103 0.89 21.01 15.16
C SER A 103 0.04 21.75 14.12
N GLU A 104 0.55 22.89 13.62
CA GLU A 104 -0.13 23.72 12.61
C GLU A 104 -0.25 22.96 11.28
N GLN A 105 0.80 22.26 10.86
CA GLN A 105 0.77 21.43 9.64
C GLN A 105 -0.23 20.30 9.76
N LYS A 106 -0.23 19.57 10.90
CA LYS A 106 -1.20 18.50 11.16
C LYS A 106 -2.64 19.02 11.12
N GLN A 107 -2.90 20.15 11.78
CA GLN A 107 -4.22 20.77 11.79
C GLN A 107 -4.67 21.29 10.42
N ALA A 108 -3.74 21.72 9.58
CA ALA A 108 -4.06 22.23 8.25
C ALA A 108 -4.30 21.12 7.21
N TRP A 109 -3.58 19.99 7.30
CA TRP A 109 -3.53 19.02 6.20
C TRP A 109 -4.29 17.72 6.48
N LEU A 110 -4.26 17.18 7.71
CA LEU A 110 -4.90 15.90 8.00
C LEU A 110 -6.43 15.94 7.92
N PRO A 111 -7.12 17.00 8.40
CA PRO A 111 -8.57 17.09 8.27
C PRO A 111 -9.08 17.11 6.83
N ARG A 112 -8.25 17.50 5.86
CA ARG A 112 -8.59 17.46 4.44
C ARG A 112 -8.78 16.01 3.94
N LEU A 113 -7.94 15.08 4.42
CA LEU A 113 -8.08 13.65 4.13
C LEU A 113 -9.33 13.08 4.79
N ALA A 114 -9.64 13.52 6.02
CA ALA A 114 -10.88 13.15 6.71
C ALA A 114 -12.13 13.67 5.99
N ALA A 115 -12.03 14.81 5.31
CA ALA A 115 -13.08 15.37 4.47
C ALA A 115 -13.21 14.69 3.09
N GLY A 116 -12.36 13.70 2.78
CA GLY A 116 -12.42 12.91 1.56
C GLY A 116 -11.49 13.37 0.43
N GLU A 117 -10.59 14.32 0.69
CA GLU A 117 -9.57 14.65 -0.28
C GLU A 117 -8.54 13.50 -0.45
N PHE A 118 -7.92 13.44 -1.62
CA PHE A 118 -6.82 12.52 -1.89
C PHE A 118 -5.48 13.23 -1.71
N ALA A 119 -4.49 12.48 -1.22
CA ALA A 119 -3.10 12.90 -1.22
C ALA A 119 -2.19 11.81 -1.78
N SER A 120 -1.01 12.20 -2.23
CA SER A 120 -0.04 11.29 -2.81
C SER A 120 1.34 11.42 -2.18
N PHE A 121 2.02 10.30 -2.01
CA PHE A 121 3.41 10.20 -1.58
C PHE A 121 4.32 10.16 -2.80
N ALA A 122 5.15 11.18 -2.97
CA ALA A 122 5.94 11.40 -4.18
C ALA A 122 7.45 11.33 -3.89
N LEU A 123 7.98 10.10 -3.77
CA LEU A 123 9.41 9.83 -3.57
C LEU A 123 10.09 9.34 -4.85
N THR A 124 9.55 8.28 -5.47
CA THR A 124 10.14 7.54 -6.59
C THR A 124 10.31 8.42 -7.83
N GLU A 125 11.43 8.24 -8.54
CA GLU A 125 11.77 8.91 -9.80
C GLU A 125 12.05 7.88 -10.91
N PRO A 126 12.05 8.27 -12.18
CA PRO A 126 12.39 7.36 -13.29
C PRO A 126 13.73 6.65 -13.11
N GLY A 127 14.72 7.31 -12.50
CA GLY A 127 16.06 6.77 -12.23
C GLY A 127 16.30 6.29 -10.80
N ALA A 128 15.32 6.37 -9.89
CA ALA A 128 15.50 6.10 -8.47
C ALA A 128 14.27 5.40 -7.85
N GLY A 129 14.24 4.07 -7.92
CA GLY A 129 13.25 3.21 -7.28
C GLY A 129 13.81 2.59 -6.00
N SER A 130 14.46 1.41 -6.12
CA SER A 130 15.10 0.73 -4.98
C SER A 130 16.24 1.54 -4.36
N ASP A 131 16.96 2.33 -5.16
CA ASP A 131 17.88 3.37 -4.66
C ASP A 131 17.12 4.67 -4.37
N ALA A 132 16.34 4.68 -3.28
CA ALA A 132 15.57 5.85 -2.88
C ALA A 132 16.46 7.06 -2.49
N ALA A 133 17.73 6.84 -2.16
CA ALA A 133 18.70 7.91 -1.92
C ALA A 133 19.20 8.58 -3.21
N GLY A 134 19.06 7.88 -4.33
CA GLY A 134 19.49 8.32 -5.66
C GLY A 134 18.55 9.30 -6.37
N ILE A 135 17.51 9.82 -5.70
CA ILE A 135 16.61 10.83 -6.29
C ILE A 135 17.40 12.06 -6.72
N ARG A 136 16.92 12.74 -7.77
CA ARG A 136 17.57 13.89 -8.39
C ARG A 136 16.76 15.19 -8.33
N SER A 137 15.45 15.11 -8.04
CA SER A 137 14.64 16.31 -7.80
C SER A 137 15.28 17.18 -6.72
N THR A 138 15.31 18.47 -6.95
CA THR A 138 15.93 19.46 -6.05
C THR A 138 14.89 20.37 -5.43
N ALA A 139 15.22 20.92 -4.26
CA ALA A 139 14.48 21.97 -3.58
C ALA A 139 15.49 23.03 -3.13
N THR A 140 15.64 24.07 -3.94
CA THR A 140 16.60 25.16 -3.67
C THR A 140 15.92 26.23 -2.84
N ARG A 141 16.54 26.62 -1.72
CA ARG A 141 16.00 27.69 -0.87
C ARG A 141 16.16 29.07 -1.51
N GLU A 142 15.09 29.83 -1.61
CA GLU A 142 15.04 31.20 -2.08
C GLU A 142 14.22 32.06 -1.11
N GLY A 143 14.91 32.72 -0.18
CA GLY A 143 14.27 33.49 0.88
C GLY A 143 13.44 32.59 1.84
N ASP A 144 12.15 32.86 1.92
CA ASP A 144 11.21 32.12 2.75
C ASP A 144 10.54 30.95 2.01
N ASP A 145 10.95 30.66 0.77
CA ASP A 145 10.44 29.59 -0.06
C ASP A 145 11.53 28.58 -0.42
N TYR A 146 11.08 27.41 -0.88
CA TYR A 146 11.88 26.47 -1.67
C TYR A 146 11.34 26.42 -3.10
N VAL A 147 12.24 26.35 -4.08
CA VAL A 147 11.91 26.15 -5.50
C VAL A 147 12.20 24.70 -5.86
N LEU A 148 11.15 23.94 -6.14
CA LEU A 148 11.22 22.52 -6.50
C LEU A 148 11.35 22.35 -8.01
N ASN A 149 12.32 21.52 -8.43
CA ASN A 149 12.53 21.11 -9.81
C ASN A 149 12.76 19.60 -9.89
N GLY A 150 12.18 18.95 -10.90
CA GLY A 150 12.37 17.53 -11.17
C GLY A 150 11.09 16.81 -11.56
N SER A 151 11.12 15.47 -11.48
CA SER A 151 9.97 14.64 -11.79
C SER A 151 9.88 13.45 -10.86
N LYS A 152 8.66 13.01 -10.60
CA LYS A 152 8.34 11.79 -9.86
C LYS A 152 7.59 10.83 -10.76
N MET A 153 7.75 9.52 -10.50
CA MET A 153 7.14 8.46 -11.29
C MET A 153 6.48 7.41 -10.38
N TRP A 154 5.47 6.74 -10.90
CA TRP A 154 4.70 5.72 -10.17
C TRP A 154 3.95 6.28 -8.96
N ILE A 155 3.44 7.51 -9.06
CA ILE A 155 2.76 8.18 -7.96
C ILE A 155 1.30 7.78 -7.94
N SER A 156 0.94 6.96 -6.95
CA SER A 156 -0.43 6.45 -6.75
C SER A 156 -1.39 7.59 -6.41
N ASN A 157 -2.59 7.52 -6.96
CA ASN A 157 -3.66 8.53 -6.81
C ASN A 157 -3.28 9.95 -7.26
N ALA A 158 -2.16 10.17 -7.96
CA ALA A 158 -1.70 11.51 -8.30
C ALA A 158 -2.72 12.30 -9.15
N SER A 159 -3.49 11.63 -10.03
CA SER A 159 -4.56 12.27 -10.81
C SER A 159 -5.74 12.75 -9.95
N LEU A 160 -5.91 12.19 -8.75
CA LEU A 160 -6.98 12.50 -7.80
C LEU A 160 -6.51 13.44 -6.69
N ALA A 161 -5.20 13.50 -6.42
CA ALA A 161 -4.62 14.16 -5.27
C ALA A 161 -4.86 15.68 -5.29
N SER A 162 -5.25 16.22 -4.15
CA SER A 162 -5.33 17.66 -3.86
C SER A 162 -3.99 18.21 -3.40
N PHE A 163 -3.14 17.38 -2.82
CA PHE A 163 -1.79 17.74 -2.41
C PHE A 163 -0.85 16.52 -2.44
N PHE A 164 0.43 16.79 -2.39
CA PHE A 164 1.50 15.80 -2.44
C PHE A 164 2.45 15.95 -1.27
N VAL A 165 2.95 14.84 -0.73
CA VAL A 165 4.17 14.85 0.10
C VAL A 165 5.34 14.49 -0.80
N VAL A 166 6.19 15.45 -1.07
CA VAL A 166 7.27 15.39 -2.07
C VAL A 166 8.63 15.34 -1.39
N PHE A 167 9.48 14.42 -1.82
CA PHE A 167 10.86 14.31 -1.35
C PHE A 167 11.81 14.85 -2.41
N ALA A 168 12.67 15.82 -2.03
CA ALA A 168 13.62 16.44 -2.93
C ALA A 168 14.92 16.77 -2.20
N LYS A 169 16.03 16.92 -2.94
CA LYS A 169 17.32 17.27 -2.38
C LYS A 169 17.42 18.77 -2.10
N THR A 170 17.59 19.12 -0.84
CA THR A 170 18.00 20.47 -0.41
C THR A 170 19.52 20.63 -0.42
N ASP A 171 20.26 19.52 -0.25
CA ASP A 171 21.71 19.45 -0.42
C ASP A 171 22.09 18.22 -1.27
N PRO A 172 22.34 18.39 -2.58
CA PRO A 172 22.73 17.30 -3.47
C PRO A 172 24.04 16.59 -3.07
N ALA A 173 24.95 17.28 -2.36
CA ALA A 173 26.24 16.73 -1.98
C ALA A 173 26.17 15.83 -0.74
N ALA A 174 25.15 15.98 0.10
CA ALA A 174 25.01 15.24 1.36
C ALA A 174 24.39 13.85 1.20
N GLY A 175 24.22 13.33 -0.03
CA GLY A 175 23.64 12.01 -0.28
C GLY A 175 22.21 11.87 0.26
N HIS A 176 21.94 10.83 1.06
CA HIS A 176 20.61 10.62 1.68
C HIS A 176 20.29 11.66 2.77
N LYS A 177 21.31 12.24 3.41
CA LYS A 177 21.16 13.31 4.41
C LYS A 177 20.84 14.68 3.79
N GLY A 178 20.88 14.80 2.47
CA GLY A 178 20.48 16.01 1.76
C GLY A 178 19.02 15.99 1.27
N ILE A 179 18.25 14.95 1.59
CA ILE A 179 16.84 14.82 1.18
C ILE A 179 15.94 15.43 2.24
N SER A 180 15.02 16.31 1.82
CA SER A 180 13.98 16.92 2.66
C SER A 180 12.59 16.55 2.13
N ALA A 181 11.56 16.70 2.97
CA ALA A 181 10.18 16.40 2.62
C ALA A 181 9.33 17.68 2.66
N PHE A 182 8.40 17.82 1.71
CA PHE A 182 7.58 19.02 1.54
C PHE A 182 6.13 18.64 1.27
N ILE A 183 5.19 19.42 1.79
CA ILE A 183 3.78 19.35 1.40
C ILE A 183 3.57 20.35 0.26
N VAL A 184 3.04 19.89 -0.87
CA VAL A 184 2.87 20.69 -2.10
C VAL A 184 1.42 20.60 -2.56
N GLU A 185 0.75 21.76 -2.68
CA GLU A 185 -0.60 21.84 -3.22
C GLU A 185 -0.64 21.45 -4.70
N ARG A 186 -1.72 20.75 -5.11
CA ARG A 186 -1.95 20.36 -6.49
C ARG A 186 -1.89 21.52 -7.48
N ASN A 187 -2.44 22.66 -7.08
CA ASN A 187 -2.59 23.84 -7.94
C ASN A 187 -1.39 24.79 -7.87
N SER A 188 -0.26 24.36 -7.28
CA SER A 188 0.96 25.18 -7.28
C SER A 188 1.42 25.45 -8.72
N PRO A 189 1.70 26.70 -9.09
CA PRO A 189 2.25 27.01 -10.41
C PRO A 189 3.51 26.21 -10.70
N GLY A 190 3.62 25.60 -11.88
CA GLY A 190 4.73 24.75 -12.29
C GLY A 190 4.57 23.26 -11.92
N LEU A 191 3.53 22.86 -11.15
CA LEU A 191 3.23 21.47 -10.90
C LEU A 191 2.31 20.93 -11.99
N THR A 192 2.72 19.83 -12.62
CA THR A 192 1.91 19.12 -13.61
C THR A 192 1.83 17.63 -13.27
N VAL A 193 0.66 17.05 -13.40
CA VAL A 193 0.45 15.61 -13.27
C VAL A 193 0.13 15.04 -14.63
N GLY A 194 0.86 14.00 -15.01
CA GLY A 194 0.67 13.27 -16.26
C GLY A 194 -0.58 12.39 -16.24
N GLU A 195 -0.91 11.85 -17.40
CA GLU A 195 -1.98 10.87 -17.54
C GLU A 195 -1.66 9.59 -16.76
N PRO A 196 -2.70 8.84 -16.33
CA PRO A 196 -2.50 7.54 -15.69
C PRO A 196 -1.72 6.57 -16.58
N LEU A 197 -0.68 5.98 -16.02
CA LEU A 197 0.20 5.01 -16.69
C LEU A 197 -0.52 3.69 -16.94
N GLY A 198 -0.35 3.12 -18.14
CA GLY A 198 -0.79 1.76 -18.44
C GLY A 198 -0.01 0.74 -17.61
N LYS A 199 -0.72 -0.17 -16.91
CA LYS A 199 -0.12 -1.14 -15.98
C LYS A 199 -0.55 -2.57 -16.28
N LEU A 200 0.27 -3.52 -15.83
CA LEU A 200 -0.05 -4.95 -15.89
C LEU A 200 -1.30 -5.27 -15.05
N GLY A 201 -1.32 -4.83 -13.80
CA GLY A 201 -2.38 -5.07 -12.82
C GLY A 201 -2.65 -3.85 -11.95
N GLN A 202 -3.53 -4.02 -10.94
CA GLN A 202 -4.03 -2.93 -10.09
C GLN A 202 -4.46 -1.71 -10.92
N ARG A 203 -5.11 -1.97 -12.05
CA ARG A 203 -5.43 -0.95 -13.05
C ARG A 203 -6.45 0.06 -12.54
N ALA A 204 -7.26 -0.33 -11.55
CA ALA A 204 -8.20 0.56 -10.87
C ALA A 204 -7.54 1.57 -9.91
N ALA A 205 -6.25 1.42 -9.61
CA ALA A 205 -5.48 2.40 -8.83
C ALA A 205 -4.73 3.33 -9.79
N PRO A 206 -5.16 4.57 -10.02
CA PRO A 206 -4.48 5.47 -10.94
C PRO A 206 -3.08 5.79 -10.44
N THR A 207 -2.11 5.78 -11.34
CA THR A 207 -0.69 5.98 -11.02
C THR A 207 -0.08 6.84 -12.12
N CYS A 208 0.50 7.99 -11.78
CA CYS A 208 0.96 8.98 -12.77
C CYS A 208 2.42 9.37 -12.56
N GLU A 209 2.95 10.08 -13.53
CA GLU A 209 4.12 10.94 -13.35
C GLU A 209 3.70 12.30 -12.78
N VAL A 210 4.59 12.94 -12.03
CA VAL A 210 4.39 14.30 -11.49
C VAL A 210 5.63 15.12 -11.79
N PHE A 211 5.45 16.30 -12.35
CA PHE A 211 6.53 17.18 -12.79
C PHE A 211 6.50 18.48 -11.98
N PHE A 212 7.69 18.97 -11.65
CA PHE A 212 7.94 20.21 -10.92
C PHE A 212 8.87 21.07 -11.76
N ASP A 213 8.39 22.23 -12.19
CA ASP A 213 9.14 23.23 -12.96
C ASP A 213 9.05 24.57 -12.23
N GLY A 214 10.04 24.85 -11.40
CA GLY A 214 10.10 26.06 -10.61
C GLY A 214 8.97 26.19 -9.58
N VAL A 215 8.47 25.07 -9.02
CA VAL A 215 7.34 25.07 -8.06
C VAL A 215 7.79 25.71 -6.75
N ARG A 216 7.19 26.83 -6.39
CA ARG A 216 7.46 27.52 -5.11
C ARG A 216 6.65 26.91 -3.98
N VAL A 217 7.34 26.55 -2.92
CA VAL A 217 6.79 25.94 -1.71
C VAL A 217 7.26 26.72 -0.50
N PRO A 218 6.36 27.32 0.30
CA PRO A 218 6.75 28.04 1.52
C PRO A 218 7.57 27.15 2.47
N ALA A 219 8.58 27.72 3.11
CA ALA A 219 9.44 26.97 4.03
C ALA A 219 8.64 26.32 5.18
N GLN A 220 7.49 26.90 5.55
CA GLN A 220 6.57 26.35 6.53
C GLN A 220 5.88 25.05 6.06
N GLN A 221 5.97 24.70 4.79
CA GLN A 221 5.45 23.42 4.25
C GLN A 221 6.50 22.31 4.22
N ARG A 222 7.73 22.56 4.69
CA ARG A 222 8.71 21.50 4.90
C ARG A 222 8.36 20.68 6.14
N LEU A 223 8.39 19.36 6.01
CA LEU A 223 8.21 18.41 7.10
C LEU A 223 9.56 18.13 7.79
N GLY A 224 9.62 18.32 9.09
CA GLY A 224 10.84 18.15 9.87
C GLY A 224 11.94 19.17 9.53
N ALA A 225 13.20 18.87 9.86
CA ALA A 225 14.34 19.67 9.49
C ALA A 225 14.85 19.36 8.07
N GLU A 226 15.68 20.25 7.49
CA GLU A 226 16.40 19.92 6.26
C GLU A 226 17.25 18.66 6.46
N GLY A 227 17.28 17.80 5.44
CA GLY A 227 18.04 16.55 5.47
C GLY A 227 17.36 15.40 6.18
N GLU A 228 16.21 15.58 6.83
CA GLU A 228 15.47 14.52 7.51
C GLU A 228 14.53 13.72 6.59
N GLY A 229 14.31 14.15 5.35
CA GLY A 229 13.34 13.54 4.44
C GLY A 229 13.56 12.07 4.21
N PHE A 230 14.80 11.60 4.07
CA PHE A 230 15.08 10.16 3.93
C PHE A 230 14.69 9.36 5.18
N ALA A 231 14.98 9.87 6.36
CA ALA A 231 14.60 9.23 7.62
C ALA A 231 13.07 9.20 7.79
N ILE A 232 12.39 10.29 7.42
CA ILE A 232 10.92 10.35 7.40
C ILE A 232 10.35 9.28 6.46
N ALA A 233 10.86 9.19 5.22
CA ALA A 233 10.41 8.18 4.27
C ALA A 233 10.62 6.74 4.78
N MET A 234 11.76 6.43 5.38
CA MET A 234 12.04 5.09 5.91
C MET A 234 11.11 4.73 7.08
N ARG A 235 10.84 5.68 7.99
CA ARG A 235 9.88 5.51 9.09
C ARG A 235 8.46 5.34 8.57
N THR A 236 8.07 6.09 7.54
CA THR A 236 6.79 5.93 6.84
C THR A 236 6.64 4.49 6.33
N PHE A 237 7.67 3.92 5.67
CA PHE A 237 7.62 2.55 5.18
C PHE A 237 7.55 1.51 6.29
N ASP A 238 8.18 1.73 7.45
CA ASP A 238 8.06 0.80 8.59
C ASP A 238 6.63 0.75 9.14
N GLN A 239 5.88 1.87 9.06
CA GLN A 239 4.46 1.94 9.43
C GLN A 239 3.52 1.41 8.34
N SER A 240 3.84 1.63 7.06
CA SER A 240 2.96 1.24 5.95
C SER A 240 3.09 -0.22 5.53
N ARG A 241 4.24 -0.87 5.72
CA ARG A 241 4.48 -2.26 5.29
C ARG A 241 3.52 -3.30 5.87
N PRO A 242 3.04 -3.23 7.12
CA PRO A 242 1.99 -4.13 7.60
C PRO A 242 0.70 -4.02 6.77
N MET A 243 0.29 -2.80 6.40
CA MET A 243 -0.83 -2.58 5.49
C MET A 243 -0.57 -3.18 4.10
N VAL A 244 0.63 -2.99 3.55
CA VAL A 244 1.02 -3.58 2.25
C VAL A 244 1.09 -5.11 2.31
N ALA A 245 1.51 -5.69 3.43
CA ALA A 245 1.42 -7.13 3.64
C ALA A 245 -0.04 -7.61 3.65
N ALA A 246 -0.96 -6.83 4.22
CA ALA A 246 -2.39 -7.13 4.20
C ALA A 246 -3.01 -7.07 2.79
N PHE A 247 -2.44 -6.30 1.85
CA PHE A 247 -2.82 -6.38 0.42
C PHE A 247 -2.63 -7.81 -0.12
N GLY A 248 -1.49 -8.42 0.20
CA GLY A 248 -1.20 -9.81 -0.18
C GLY A 248 -2.15 -10.82 0.48
N LEU A 249 -2.51 -10.61 1.76
CA LEU A 249 -3.49 -11.45 2.47
C LEU A 249 -4.82 -11.49 1.72
N GLY A 250 -5.36 -10.31 1.40
CA GLY A 250 -6.63 -10.20 0.68
C GLY A 250 -6.58 -10.92 -0.65
N LEU A 251 -5.48 -10.79 -1.41
CA LEU A 251 -5.32 -11.47 -2.69
C LEU A 251 -5.22 -12.99 -2.54
N VAL A 252 -4.44 -13.51 -1.59
CA VAL A 252 -4.35 -14.96 -1.34
C VAL A 252 -5.71 -15.53 -0.95
N GLN A 253 -6.45 -14.84 -0.08
CA GLN A 253 -7.79 -15.27 0.30
C GLN A 253 -8.73 -15.29 -0.92
N CYS A 254 -8.68 -14.27 -1.78
CA CYS A 254 -9.46 -14.24 -3.02
C CYS A 254 -9.11 -15.40 -3.95
N CYS A 255 -7.84 -15.76 -4.07
CA CYS A 255 -7.42 -16.93 -4.85
C CYS A 255 -8.06 -18.25 -4.33
N ILE A 256 -8.16 -18.40 -3.01
CA ILE A 256 -8.82 -19.55 -2.38
C ILE A 256 -10.32 -19.50 -2.64
N ASP A 257 -10.95 -18.33 -2.48
CA ASP A 257 -12.39 -18.13 -2.68
C ASP A 257 -12.84 -18.48 -4.11
N GLU A 258 -11.99 -18.27 -5.10
CA GLU A 258 -12.26 -18.62 -6.50
C GLU A 258 -11.88 -20.06 -6.83
N ALA A 259 -10.75 -20.54 -6.37
CA ALA A 259 -10.23 -21.85 -6.75
C ALA A 259 -10.93 -23.00 -6.03
N LEU A 260 -11.28 -22.84 -4.76
CA LEU A 260 -11.88 -23.92 -3.96
C LEU A 260 -13.30 -24.31 -4.44
N PRO A 261 -14.25 -23.39 -4.65
CA PRO A 261 -15.56 -23.76 -5.22
C PRO A 261 -15.43 -24.41 -6.59
N TYR A 262 -14.61 -23.83 -7.48
CA TYR A 262 -14.38 -24.41 -8.79
C TYR A 262 -13.85 -25.85 -8.71
N ALA A 263 -12.87 -26.11 -7.85
CA ALA A 263 -12.30 -27.44 -7.68
C ALA A 263 -13.28 -28.45 -7.06
N THR A 264 -14.25 -28.00 -6.26
CA THR A 264 -15.28 -28.86 -5.66
C THR A 264 -16.42 -29.21 -6.61
N GLU A 265 -16.69 -28.35 -7.60
CA GLU A 265 -17.78 -28.55 -8.58
C GLU A 265 -17.29 -29.22 -9.87
N ARG A 266 -16.16 -28.75 -10.41
CA ARG A 266 -15.63 -29.24 -11.69
C ARG A 266 -15.14 -30.68 -11.59
N LYS A 267 -15.53 -31.48 -12.56
CA LYS A 267 -15.11 -32.90 -12.66
C LYS A 267 -14.16 -33.09 -13.83
N SER A 268 -13.15 -33.94 -13.65
CA SER A 268 -12.24 -34.44 -14.66
C SER A 268 -11.83 -35.87 -14.33
N MET A 269 -11.64 -36.72 -15.35
CA MET A 269 -11.26 -38.14 -15.16
C MET A 269 -12.17 -38.89 -14.18
N GLY A 270 -13.50 -38.60 -14.22
CA GLY A 270 -14.51 -39.28 -13.42
C GLY A 270 -14.69 -38.80 -11.98
N GLN A 271 -13.90 -37.85 -11.50
CA GLN A 271 -14.01 -37.35 -10.12
C GLN A 271 -13.88 -35.80 -10.09
N ARG A 272 -14.19 -35.15 -8.94
CA ARG A 272 -14.04 -33.73 -8.76
C ARG A 272 -12.57 -33.36 -8.83
N LEU A 273 -12.25 -32.11 -9.22
CA LEU A 273 -10.86 -31.67 -9.26
C LEU A 273 -10.18 -31.75 -7.89
N ILE A 274 -10.91 -31.42 -6.82
CA ILE A 274 -10.36 -31.46 -5.46
C ILE A 274 -9.99 -32.88 -4.99
N ASP A 275 -10.61 -33.92 -5.58
CA ASP A 275 -10.32 -35.32 -5.24
C ASP A 275 -8.99 -35.80 -5.90
N HIS A 276 -8.42 -35.03 -6.82
CA HIS A 276 -7.07 -35.25 -7.31
C HIS A 276 -6.07 -34.66 -6.33
N GLN A 277 -5.18 -35.51 -5.77
CA GLN A 277 -4.24 -35.13 -4.73
C GLN A 277 -3.41 -33.89 -5.08
N ALA A 278 -2.94 -33.77 -6.31
CA ALA A 278 -2.16 -32.62 -6.76
C ALA A 278 -2.93 -31.30 -6.66
N VAL A 279 -4.23 -31.30 -7.00
CA VAL A 279 -5.10 -30.12 -6.89
C VAL A 279 -5.38 -29.78 -5.42
N ALA A 280 -5.70 -30.79 -4.61
CA ALA A 280 -5.90 -30.62 -3.18
C ALA A 280 -4.67 -30.00 -2.49
N HIS A 281 -3.46 -30.41 -2.89
CA HIS A 281 -2.20 -29.89 -2.34
C HIS A 281 -1.99 -28.41 -2.72
N HIS A 282 -2.38 -27.94 -3.92
CA HIS A 282 -2.32 -26.51 -4.26
C HIS A 282 -3.22 -25.68 -3.34
N LEU A 283 -4.45 -26.14 -3.08
CA LEU A 283 -5.38 -25.45 -2.18
C LEU A 283 -4.89 -25.45 -0.73
N ALA A 284 -4.38 -26.59 -0.25
CA ALA A 284 -3.81 -26.69 1.09
C ALA A 284 -2.60 -25.76 1.27
N GLU A 285 -1.71 -25.69 0.28
CA GLU A 285 -0.54 -24.80 0.32
C GLU A 285 -0.95 -23.31 0.26
N MET A 286 -2.01 -22.94 -0.48
CA MET A 286 -2.56 -21.58 -0.43
C MET A 286 -3.00 -21.24 0.99
N GLN A 287 -3.71 -22.15 1.68
CA GLN A 287 -4.17 -21.94 3.06
C GLN A 287 -2.99 -21.80 4.04
N ILE A 288 -1.96 -22.67 3.92
CA ILE A 288 -0.75 -22.59 4.75
C ILE A 288 -0.09 -21.22 4.60
N ARG A 289 0.08 -20.74 3.36
CA ARG A 289 0.68 -19.44 3.06
C ARG A 289 -0.16 -18.27 3.56
N LEU A 290 -1.49 -18.40 3.48
CA LEU A 290 -2.41 -17.40 4.01
C LEU A 290 -2.25 -17.25 5.52
N GLU A 291 -2.29 -18.36 6.27
CA GLU A 291 -2.15 -18.34 7.74
C GLU A 291 -0.78 -17.80 8.17
N ALA A 292 0.29 -18.24 7.52
CA ALA A 292 1.63 -17.75 7.82
C ALA A 292 1.74 -16.23 7.53
N SER A 293 1.22 -15.77 6.37
CA SER A 293 1.20 -14.34 6.02
C SER A 293 0.41 -13.53 7.04
N ARG A 294 -0.74 -14.03 7.48
CA ARG A 294 -1.61 -13.36 8.46
C ARG A 294 -0.94 -13.18 9.79
N LEU A 295 -0.33 -14.23 10.34
CA LEU A 295 0.39 -14.17 11.61
C LEU A 295 1.57 -13.19 11.55
N LEU A 296 2.36 -13.21 10.48
CA LEU A 296 3.48 -12.28 10.29
C LEU A 296 3.01 -10.83 10.17
N THR A 297 1.93 -10.59 9.43
CA THR A 297 1.34 -9.26 9.26
C THR A 297 0.80 -8.72 10.57
N TYR A 298 0.02 -9.52 11.30
CA TYR A 298 -0.56 -9.11 12.58
C TYR A 298 0.51 -8.88 13.65
N GLN A 299 1.57 -9.70 13.69
CA GLN A 299 2.71 -9.47 14.59
C GLN A 299 3.37 -8.13 14.30
N SER A 300 3.61 -7.82 13.03
CA SER A 300 4.25 -6.56 12.62
C SER A 300 3.38 -5.34 12.96
N ALA A 301 2.08 -5.43 12.71
CA ALA A 301 1.11 -4.38 13.05
C ALA A 301 1.02 -4.18 14.57
N TRP A 302 0.91 -5.26 15.33
CA TRP A 302 0.86 -5.20 16.79
C TRP A 302 2.11 -4.53 17.39
N LEU A 303 3.31 -4.81 16.87
CA LEU A 303 4.54 -4.15 17.33
C LEU A 303 4.50 -2.64 17.08
N ALA A 304 3.96 -2.21 15.91
CA ALA A 304 3.76 -0.80 15.61
C ALA A 304 2.80 -0.15 16.62
N ASP A 305 1.68 -0.82 16.96
CA ASP A 305 0.71 -0.35 17.95
C ASP A 305 1.29 -0.23 19.36
N GLN A 306 2.31 -1.05 19.70
CA GLN A 306 3.04 -0.93 20.97
C GLN A 306 4.13 0.15 20.94
N GLY A 307 4.25 0.93 19.87
CA GLY A 307 5.33 1.89 19.68
C GLY A 307 6.73 1.26 19.60
N GLN A 308 6.79 -0.05 19.32
CA GLN A 308 8.04 -0.79 19.19
C GLN A 308 8.57 -0.73 17.78
N ARG A 309 9.89 -0.79 17.65
CA ARG A 309 10.53 -0.88 16.34
C ARG A 309 10.17 -2.20 15.66
N ASN A 310 9.53 -2.13 14.50
CA ASN A 310 9.04 -3.27 13.75
C ASN A 310 9.73 -3.48 12.40
N THR A 311 10.83 -2.79 12.09
CA THR A 311 11.51 -2.82 10.78
C THR A 311 11.77 -4.23 10.27
N LEU A 312 12.26 -5.13 11.14
CA LEU A 312 12.50 -6.54 10.78
C LEU A 312 11.19 -7.25 10.45
N GLN A 313 10.21 -7.20 11.36
CA GLN A 313 8.93 -7.91 11.22
C GLN A 313 8.10 -7.37 10.06
N ALA A 314 8.11 -6.05 9.84
CA ALA A 314 7.46 -5.40 8.72
C ALA A 314 8.04 -5.85 7.37
N SER A 315 9.38 -5.96 7.29
CA SER A 315 10.06 -6.46 6.10
C SER A 315 9.80 -7.95 5.86
N VAL A 316 9.78 -8.76 6.92
CA VAL A 316 9.46 -10.20 6.85
C VAL A 316 8.02 -10.40 6.37
N ALA A 317 7.06 -9.70 6.99
CA ALA A 317 5.64 -9.79 6.63
C ALA A 317 5.41 -9.40 5.17
N LYS A 318 5.97 -8.26 4.73
CA LYS A 318 5.83 -7.77 3.36
C LYS A 318 6.45 -8.71 2.34
N ALA A 319 7.67 -9.19 2.57
CA ALA A 319 8.34 -10.11 1.66
C ALA A 319 7.56 -11.43 1.51
N TYR A 320 7.20 -12.04 2.65
CA TYR A 320 6.49 -13.32 2.65
C TYR A 320 5.10 -13.21 2.01
N SER A 321 4.30 -12.22 2.42
CA SER A 321 2.95 -12.02 1.90
C SER A 321 2.93 -11.72 0.40
N SER A 322 3.87 -10.90 -0.10
CA SER A 322 3.99 -10.60 -1.53
C SER A 322 4.33 -11.83 -2.37
N ASP A 323 5.25 -12.66 -1.89
CA ASP A 323 5.64 -13.90 -2.58
C ASP A 323 4.53 -14.95 -2.50
N ALA A 324 3.85 -15.05 -1.36
CA ALA A 324 2.68 -15.91 -1.17
C ALA A 324 1.53 -15.54 -2.12
N ALA A 325 1.26 -14.23 -2.28
CA ALA A 325 0.23 -13.72 -3.18
C ALA A 325 0.52 -14.06 -4.64
N MET A 326 1.75 -13.85 -5.12
CA MET A 326 2.13 -14.19 -6.50
C MET A 326 2.06 -15.70 -6.73
N TRP A 327 2.50 -16.50 -5.76
CA TRP A 327 2.43 -17.96 -5.83
C TRP A 327 0.97 -18.43 -5.87
N ALA A 328 0.12 -17.94 -4.96
CA ALA A 328 -1.30 -18.32 -4.88
C ALA A 328 -2.06 -17.97 -6.16
N ALA A 329 -1.83 -16.78 -6.73
CA ALA A 329 -2.45 -16.35 -7.98
C ALA A 329 -2.04 -17.25 -9.15
N THR A 330 -0.76 -17.67 -9.21
CA THR A 330 -0.28 -18.62 -10.20
C THR A 330 -0.99 -19.99 -10.06
N GLN A 331 -1.11 -20.48 -8.83
CA GLN A 331 -1.75 -21.77 -8.58
C GLN A 331 -3.29 -21.70 -8.78
N ALA A 332 -3.94 -20.58 -8.51
CA ALA A 332 -5.36 -20.41 -8.78
C ALA A 332 -5.66 -20.57 -10.28
N ILE A 333 -4.86 -19.94 -11.15
CA ILE A 333 -4.95 -20.17 -12.61
C ILE A 333 -4.74 -21.65 -12.93
N GLN A 334 -3.74 -22.28 -12.33
CA GLN A 334 -3.43 -23.69 -12.59
C GLN A 334 -4.56 -24.63 -12.17
N VAL A 335 -5.22 -24.37 -11.03
CA VAL A 335 -6.38 -25.14 -10.56
C VAL A 335 -7.58 -25.02 -11.50
N LEU A 336 -7.84 -23.81 -12.02
CA LEU A 336 -8.92 -23.58 -12.97
C LEU A 336 -8.56 -24.06 -14.40
N GLY A 337 -7.28 -24.29 -14.69
CA GLY A 337 -6.82 -24.73 -16.00
C GLY A 337 -7.12 -23.70 -17.10
N GLY A 338 -7.66 -24.15 -18.24
CA GLY A 338 -7.99 -23.26 -19.36
C GLY A 338 -8.97 -22.13 -18.98
N MET A 339 -9.90 -22.39 -18.06
CA MET A 339 -10.83 -21.36 -17.55
C MET A 339 -10.10 -20.30 -16.73
N GLY A 340 -9.04 -20.66 -16.01
CA GLY A 340 -8.21 -19.70 -15.27
C GLY A 340 -7.39 -18.77 -16.17
N TYR A 341 -7.19 -19.15 -17.43
CA TYR A 341 -6.50 -18.33 -18.44
C TYR A 341 -7.47 -17.39 -19.19
N SER A 342 -8.77 -17.57 -19.00
CA SER A 342 -9.83 -16.73 -19.57
C SER A 342 -10.16 -15.56 -18.65
N THR A 343 -10.62 -14.46 -19.25
CA THR A 343 -11.15 -13.29 -18.51
C THR A 343 -12.54 -13.51 -17.92
N GLU A 344 -13.13 -14.71 -18.07
CA GLU A 344 -14.41 -15.07 -17.46
C GLU A 344 -14.31 -15.31 -15.95
N TYR A 345 -13.13 -15.70 -15.48
CA TYR A 345 -12.83 -15.85 -14.07
C TYR A 345 -11.80 -14.80 -13.61
N PRO A 346 -11.88 -14.31 -12.37
CA PRO A 346 -11.03 -13.20 -11.91
C PRO A 346 -9.58 -13.62 -11.64
N VAL A 347 -9.24 -14.92 -11.69
CA VAL A 347 -7.91 -15.41 -11.30
C VAL A 347 -6.78 -14.89 -12.21
N GLU A 348 -7.05 -14.63 -13.49
CA GLU A 348 -6.08 -13.99 -14.39
C GLU A 348 -5.76 -12.55 -13.95
N LYS A 349 -6.80 -11.80 -13.48
CA LYS A 349 -6.64 -10.47 -12.92
C LYS A 349 -5.85 -10.53 -11.61
N LEU A 350 -6.13 -11.50 -10.74
CA LEU A 350 -5.39 -11.69 -9.48
C LEU A 350 -3.90 -11.91 -9.75
N PHE A 351 -3.56 -12.68 -10.79
CA PHE A 351 -2.17 -12.88 -11.21
C PHE A 351 -1.50 -11.57 -11.66
N ARG A 352 -2.19 -10.76 -12.46
CA ARG A 352 -1.68 -9.46 -12.91
C ARG A 352 -1.51 -8.49 -11.73
N ASP A 353 -2.47 -8.47 -10.83
CA ASP A 353 -2.48 -7.60 -9.65
C ASP A 353 -1.40 -7.98 -8.63
N ALA A 354 -1.13 -9.29 -8.45
CA ALA A 354 -0.18 -9.80 -7.47
C ALA A 354 1.25 -9.33 -7.74
N LYS A 355 1.64 -9.20 -9.02
CA LYS A 355 3.04 -8.99 -9.37
C LYS A 355 3.64 -7.71 -8.77
N VAL A 356 2.89 -6.63 -8.70
CA VAL A 356 3.40 -5.37 -8.20
C VAL A 356 3.63 -5.38 -6.67
N LEU A 357 3.00 -6.30 -5.93
CA LEU A 357 3.28 -6.51 -4.51
C LEU A 357 4.75 -6.85 -4.25
N GLN A 358 5.40 -7.55 -5.17
CA GLN A 358 6.83 -7.88 -5.09
C GLN A 358 7.74 -6.70 -5.47
N ILE A 359 7.20 -5.58 -5.96
CA ILE A 359 7.96 -4.49 -6.56
C ILE A 359 7.88 -3.22 -5.71
N TYR A 360 6.68 -2.71 -5.43
CA TYR A 360 6.52 -1.44 -4.71
C TYR A 360 6.75 -1.57 -3.20
N GLU A 361 6.87 -0.44 -2.48
CA GLU A 361 7.15 -0.37 -1.03
C GLU A 361 8.45 -1.10 -0.64
N GLY A 362 9.39 -1.15 -1.58
CA GLY A 362 10.61 -1.93 -1.52
C GLY A 362 10.43 -3.32 -2.12
N THR A 363 11.24 -3.64 -3.14
CA THR A 363 11.17 -4.95 -3.81
C THR A 363 11.40 -6.11 -2.85
N SER A 364 10.99 -7.32 -3.24
CA SER A 364 11.26 -8.53 -2.45
C SER A 364 12.76 -8.70 -2.12
N GLU A 365 13.66 -8.23 -3.00
CA GLU A 365 15.12 -8.22 -2.79
C GLU A 365 15.53 -7.16 -1.74
N ILE A 366 14.96 -5.96 -1.82
CA ILE A 366 15.19 -4.89 -0.83
C ILE A 366 14.72 -5.32 0.55
N GLN A 367 13.55 -5.98 0.66
CA GLN A 367 13.09 -6.52 1.95
C GLN A 367 14.11 -7.53 2.53
N ARG A 368 14.62 -8.44 1.70
CA ARG A 368 15.65 -9.41 2.13
C ARG A 368 16.95 -8.74 2.56
N SER A 369 17.36 -7.68 1.88
CA SER A 369 18.53 -6.89 2.28
C SER A 369 18.31 -6.18 3.63
N ILE A 370 17.10 -5.66 3.88
CA ILE A 370 16.74 -5.06 5.17
C ILE A 370 16.74 -6.12 6.26
N ILE A 371 16.12 -7.28 6.03
CA ILE A 371 16.09 -8.41 6.98
C ILE A 371 17.50 -8.82 7.37
N ALA A 372 18.40 -9.05 6.40
CA ALA A 372 19.79 -9.44 6.66
C ALA A 372 20.52 -8.40 7.52
N ARG A 373 20.35 -7.11 7.21
CA ARG A 373 20.95 -6.01 7.99
C ARG A 373 20.40 -5.92 9.42
N GLU A 374 19.09 -6.15 9.60
CA GLU A 374 18.51 -6.14 10.96
C GLU A 374 18.97 -7.36 11.79
N MET A 375 19.15 -8.53 11.15
CA MET A 375 19.73 -9.70 11.82
C MET A 375 21.17 -9.43 12.30
N GLU A 376 22.00 -8.81 11.44
CA GLU A 376 23.37 -8.40 11.81
C GLU A 376 23.38 -7.42 13.01
N ARG A 377 22.48 -6.44 13.01
CA ARG A 377 22.33 -5.49 14.12
C ARG A 377 21.91 -6.16 15.42
N GLY A 378 20.99 -7.14 15.36
CA GLY A 378 20.57 -7.92 16.52
C GLY A 378 21.74 -8.69 17.13
N MET A 379 22.60 -9.31 16.31
CA MET A 379 23.81 -9.98 16.79
C MET A 379 24.78 -9.02 17.50
N ALA A 380 24.97 -7.81 16.93
CA ALA A 380 25.88 -6.82 17.50
C ALA A 380 25.38 -6.22 18.84
N SER A 381 24.06 -6.20 19.07
CA SER A 381 23.44 -5.67 20.29
C SER A 381 23.25 -6.73 21.38
N GLY A 382 23.56 -7.99 21.13
CA GLY A 382 23.41 -9.09 22.11
C GLY A 382 21.94 -9.42 22.42
N ALA A 383 21.02 -9.04 21.54
CA ALA A 383 19.58 -9.27 21.69
C ALA A 383 19.15 -10.60 21.04
#